data_691fd95fb258548a66de6dcd8f01deae
#
_entry.id   691fd95fb258548a66de6dcd8f01deae
#
_cell.length_a   1.000
_cell.length_b   1.000
_cell.length_c   1.000
_cell.angle_alpha   90.00
_cell.angle_beta   90.00
_cell.angle_gamma   90.00
#
_symmetry.space_group_name_H-M   'P 1'
#
loop_
_entity.id
_entity.type
_entity.pdbx_description
1 polymer ?
#
loop_
_entity_poly.entity_id
_entity_poly.type
_entity_poly.pdbx_seq_one_letter_code
_entity_poly.pdbx_strand_id
1 'polypeptide(L)'
;MKYITRGDTVGQKSGIDTLIDVLRQSGMPVDVGGFSSSAEDVDPVASSSDGAGGKGSSSVPPKANIEVPFSDKIASWGKRALIIALIVALIVAAVAYWWFHPAINIQSTDTWFFVGVFVLLPLFLVFIGRSMAYKNGTAKLTASEGKAKVFKGLSWIPIAVIVLGIVGAAASVAIFPGNAEKYANVLQTTNLNFTEDIHEVDYSEIPVIDRDSAVLLGNRTMGSIPEYVSQFEISPLYSQINYREAPVRVSPLVYADLFKWFTNREAGIPAYVVVDMATQNTEIVRLEQPILYSESEPLARNIDRHVQLSYPFYMFDEKSFEIDDQGKPWWVCPVQKRTIGLFGGTTISRVVLCDATTGETQDLPVEECPQWVDRVYPAEMLLQQYNWSGAYQDGWINSVFGQQGVVQTTPGGEGQLGYNYIVKDDDVWVYTGVTSATADSSIVGFVLINQRTAESHFYAMAGATEASAMASAEGQVQNLRYKA
;
A
#
# COMPACT_ATOMS: atom_id res chain seq x y z
N MET A 1 -42.61 1.50 -12.24
CA MET A 1 -41.54 2.43 -12.66
C MET A 1 -40.24 1.73 -12.43
N LYS A 2 -39.55 1.32 -13.50
CA LYS A 2 -38.35 0.48 -13.44
C LYS A 2 -37.16 1.31 -12.98
N TYR A 3 -36.45 0.89 -11.95
CA TYR A 3 -35.05 1.26 -11.74
C TYR A 3 -34.18 0.01 -11.80
N ILE A 4 -33.27 0.04 -12.74
CA ILE A 4 -32.25 -0.97 -13.01
C ILE A 4 -31.13 -0.71 -12.01
N THR A 5 -30.88 -1.65 -11.11
CA THR A 5 -29.67 -1.69 -10.27
C THR A 5 -28.50 -2.19 -11.12
N ARG A 6 -27.57 -1.34 -11.36
CA ARG A 6 -26.25 -1.68 -11.95
C ARG A 6 -25.30 -1.91 -10.78
N GLY A 7 -24.91 -3.15 -10.56
CA GLY A 7 -23.86 -3.50 -9.62
C GLY A 7 -22.51 -3.03 -10.14
N ASP A 8 -21.92 -2.08 -9.47
CA ASP A 8 -20.51 -1.69 -9.71
C ASP A 8 -19.62 -2.58 -8.85
N THR A 9 -18.95 -3.51 -9.50
CA THR A 9 -17.79 -4.20 -8.96
C THR A 9 -16.72 -3.18 -8.68
N VAL A 10 -16.33 -2.99 -7.42
CA VAL A 10 -15.15 -2.22 -7.02
C VAL A 10 -13.93 -3.00 -7.46
N GLY A 11 -13.53 -2.81 -8.71
CA GLY A 11 -12.24 -3.24 -9.21
C GLY A 11 -11.15 -2.36 -8.61
N GLN A 12 -10.12 -2.99 -8.07
CA GLN A 12 -8.87 -2.36 -7.68
C GLN A 12 -8.42 -1.40 -8.80
N LYS A 13 -8.47 -0.08 -8.55
CA LYS A 13 -8.02 0.93 -9.52
C LYS A 13 -6.55 0.68 -9.82
N SER A 14 -6.21 0.51 -11.09
CA SER A 14 -4.82 0.39 -11.50
C SER A 14 -4.09 1.71 -11.22
N GLY A 15 -2.78 1.65 -10.97
CA GLY A 15 -1.98 2.86 -10.74
C GLY A 15 -2.11 3.91 -11.87
N ILE A 16 -2.49 3.47 -13.07
CA ILE A 16 -2.77 4.32 -14.25
C ILE A 16 -4.07 5.13 -14.04
N ASP A 17 -5.11 4.52 -13.49
CA ASP A 17 -6.39 5.21 -13.25
C ASP A 17 -6.23 6.30 -12.18
N THR A 18 -5.44 6.03 -11.15
CA THR A 18 -5.10 7.01 -10.11
C THR A 18 -4.30 8.19 -10.69
N LEU A 19 -3.36 7.92 -11.59
CA LEU A 19 -2.59 8.97 -12.28
C LEU A 19 -3.48 9.84 -13.18
N ILE A 20 -4.43 9.24 -13.88
CA ILE A 20 -5.39 9.94 -14.75
C ILE A 20 -6.32 10.84 -13.91
N ASP A 21 -6.78 10.36 -12.74
CA ASP A 21 -7.61 11.15 -11.82
C ASP A 21 -6.85 12.36 -11.25
N VAL A 22 -5.59 12.19 -10.87
CA VAL A 22 -4.70 13.26 -10.39
C VAL A 22 -4.44 14.31 -11.49
N LEU A 23 -4.21 13.87 -12.73
CA LEU A 23 -3.99 14.76 -13.86
C LEU A 23 -5.26 15.55 -14.23
N ARG A 24 -6.45 14.96 -14.10
CA ARG A 24 -7.74 15.66 -14.26
C ARG A 24 -7.98 16.71 -13.18
N GLN A 25 -7.62 16.43 -11.94
CA GLN A 25 -7.76 17.42 -10.85
C GLN A 25 -6.81 18.60 -10.99
N SER A 26 -5.66 18.42 -11.65
CA SER A 26 -4.69 19.50 -11.90
C SER A 26 -5.04 20.38 -13.11
N GLY A 27 -6.18 20.16 -13.78
CA GLY A 27 -6.66 21.04 -14.88
C GLY A 27 -5.92 20.86 -16.21
N MET A 28 -5.13 19.80 -16.38
CA MET A 28 -4.49 19.49 -17.64
C MET A 28 -5.43 18.71 -18.57
N PRO A 29 -5.60 19.08 -19.84
CA PRO A 29 -6.41 18.33 -20.78
C PRO A 29 -5.73 17.01 -21.11
N VAL A 30 -6.29 15.89 -20.67
CA VAL A 30 -5.85 14.53 -21.02
C VAL A 30 -6.78 14.03 -22.11
N ASP A 31 -6.31 14.08 -23.36
CA ASP A 31 -7.00 13.48 -24.50
C ASP A 31 -6.58 12.00 -24.62
N VAL A 32 -7.45 11.11 -24.16
CA VAL A 32 -7.28 9.66 -24.31
C VAL A 32 -7.99 9.26 -25.60
N GLY A 33 -7.29 9.36 -26.71
CA GLY A 33 -7.77 8.89 -28.02
C GLY A 33 -8.24 7.44 -27.93
N GLY A 34 -9.54 7.23 -28.22
CA GLY A 34 -10.23 5.97 -28.02
C GLY A 34 -9.68 4.85 -28.89
N PHE A 35 -9.41 3.71 -28.26
CA PHE A 35 -9.42 2.42 -28.94
C PHE A 35 -10.83 1.82 -28.83
N SER A 36 -11.62 2.08 -29.87
CA SER A 36 -12.88 1.38 -30.10
C SER A 36 -12.66 0.33 -31.18
N SER A 37 -12.70 -0.92 -30.81
CA SER A 37 -12.81 -2.02 -31.77
C SER A 37 -14.25 -2.19 -32.18
N SER A 38 -14.61 -1.71 -33.34
CA SER A 38 -15.84 -2.13 -34.04
C SER A 38 -15.43 -2.97 -35.24
N ALA A 39 -15.75 -4.27 -35.17
CA ALA A 39 -15.80 -5.14 -36.32
C ALA A 39 -17.11 -4.85 -37.06
N GLU A 40 -17.04 -4.39 -38.26
CA GLU A 40 -18.16 -4.40 -39.21
C GLU A 40 -17.85 -5.39 -40.33
N ASP A 41 -18.76 -6.38 -40.47
CA ASP A 41 -18.84 -7.30 -41.57
C ASP A 41 -19.11 -6.56 -42.89
N VAL A 42 -18.35 -6.85 -43.91
CA VAL A 42 -18.70 -6.50 -45.31
C VAL A 42 -18.57 -7.72 -46.18
N ASP A 43 -19.73 -8.15 -46.69
CA ASP A 43 -19.92 -9.23 -47.67
C ASP A 43 -19.23 -8.97 -49.02
N PRO A 44 -18.89 -10.00 -49.77
CA PRO A 44 -18.14 -9.91 -51.02
C PRO A 44 -19.05 -9.65 -52.23
N VAL A 45 -18.71 -8.70 -53.08
CA VAL A 45 -19.29 -8.55 -54.41
C VAL A 45 -18.30 -8.97 -55.49
N ALA A 46 -18.79 -9.80 -56.41
CA ALA A 46 -18.09 -10.49 -57.48
C ALA A 46 -17.73 -9.61 -58.67
N SER A 47 -16.58 -9.96 -59.21
CA SER A 47 -16.14 -10.01 -60.62
C SER A 47 -16.66 -9.02 -61.69
N SER A 48 -15.73 -8.41 -62.41
CA SER A 48 -15.64 -8.57 -63.87
C SER A 48 -14.26 -8.17 -64.41
N SER A 49 -13.79 -9.00 -65.30
CA SER A 49 -12.56 -8.90 -66.12
C SER A 49 -12.58 -7.73 -67.10
N ASP A 50 -11.47 -7.05 -67.33
CA ASP A 50 -10.86 -7.01 -68.70
C ASP A 50 -9.47 -6.38 -68.67
N GLY A 51 -8.60 -6.91 -69.50
CA GLY A 51 -7.18 -6.65 -69.53
C GLY A 51 -6.76 -5.41 -70.29
N ALA A 52 -5.55 -4.96 -69.99
CA ALA A 52 -4.60 -4.38 -70.92
C ALA A 52 -3.24 -4.18 -70.26
N GLY A 53 -2.17 -4.60 -70.85
CA GLY A 53 -0.82 -4.55 -70.34
C GLY A 53 -0.23 -3.15 -70.24
N GLY A 54 0.50 -2.95 -69.15
CA GLY A 54 1.33 -1.77 -68.95
C GLY A 54 2.47 -2.13 -67.99
N LYS A 55 3.70 -2.15 -68.49
CA LYS A 55 4.91 -2.24 -67.69
C LYS A 55 4.99 -0.97 -66.79
N GLY A 56 4.67 -1.10 -65.53
CA GLY A 56 4.83 -0.06 -64.53
C GLY A 56 5.90 -0.48 -63.52
N SER A 57 6.98 0.27 -63.44
CA SER A 57 8.04 0.15 -62.45
C SER A 57 7.44 0.22 -61.02
N SER A 58 7.76 -0.79 -60.23
CA SER A 58 7.40 -0.81 -58.81
C SER A 58 8.20 0.26 -58.06
N SER A 59 7.62 1.45 -57.90
CA SER A 59 8.07 2.42 -56.91
C SER A 59 7.57 1.95 -55.52
N VAL A 60 8.47 1.40 -54.75
CA VAL A 60 8.25 1.18 -53.30
C VAL A 60 7.90 2.53 -52.69
N PRO A 61 6.75 2.68 -51.99
CA PRO A 61 6.44 3.92 -51.35
C PRO A 61 7.53 4.26 -50.32
N PRO A 62 7.94 5.53 -50.20
CA PRO A 62 8.96 5.92 -49.24
C PRO A 62 8.45 5.58 -47.85
N LYS A 63 9.27 4.85 -47.07
CA LYS A 63 9.02 4.61 -45.65
C LYS A 63 8.82 5.96 -45.01
N ALA A 64 7.63 6.21 -44.47
CA ALA A 64 7.34 7.39 -43.66
C ALA A 64 8.36 7.39 -42.52
N ASN A 65 9.32 8.30 -42.54
CA ASN A 65 10.16 8.60 -41.37
C ASN A 65 9.26 9.25 -40.36
N ILE A 66 8.88 8.52 -39.33
CA ILE A 66 8.29 9.11 -38.13
C ILE A 66 9.45 9.85 -37.46
N GLU A 67 9.55 11.14 -37.73
CA GLU A 67 10.45 12.02 -37.01
C GLU A 67 9.91 12.15 -35.59
N VAL A 68 10.60 11.54 -34.63
CA VAL A 68 10.36 11.76 -33.20
C VAL A 68 11.26 12.94 -32.80
N PRO A 69 10.71 14.18 -32.72
CA PRO A 69 11.52 15.41 -32.61
C PRO A 69 12.38 15.47 -31.34
N PHE A 70 12.09 14.63 -30.35
CA PHE A 70 12.84 14.52 -29.09
C PHE A 70 14.13 13.69 -29.24
N SER A 71 14.11 12.63 -30.06
CA SER A 71 15.27 11.75 -30.25
C SER A 71 16.42 12.45 -30.99
N ASP A 72 16.12 13.31 -31.96
CA ASP A 72 17.12 14.00 -32.77
C ASP A 72 17.90 15.07 -31.98
N LYS A 73 17.23 15.74 -31.01
CA LYS A 73 17.89 16.67 -30.11
C LYS A 73 18.90 15.97 -29.17
N ILE A 74 18.52 14.87 -28.57
CA ILE A 74 19.42 14.06 -27.72
C ILE A 74 20.57 13.49 -28.56
N ALA A 75 20.28 13.02 -29.73
CA ALA A 75 21.23 12.44 -30.67
C ALA A 75 22.33 13.43 -31.10
N SER A 76 21.99 14.71 -31.24
CA SER A 76 22.92 15.76 -31.68
C SER A 76 23.79 16.34 -30.55
N TRP A 77 23.54 15.96 -29.28
CA TRP A 77 24.29 16.48 -28.14
C TRP A 77 25.76 16.06 -28.15
N GLY A 78 26.66 17.04 -28.05
CA GLY A 78 28.08 16.79 -27.86
C GLY A 78 28.38 16.15 -26.51
N LYS A 79 29.60 15.60 -26.33
CA LYS A 79 30.00 14.95 -25.06
C LYS A 79 29.75 15.81 -23.80
N ARG A 80 29.99 17.13 -23.90
CA ARG A 80 29.77 18.07 -22.77
C ARG A 80 28.30 18.19 -22.41
N ALA A 81 27.41 18.33 -23.39
CA ALA A 81 25.98 18.40 -23.16
C ALA A 81 25.41 17.09 -22.57
N LEU A 82 25.94 15.94 -22.97
CA LEU A 82 25.58 14.66 -22.39
C LEU A 82 26.01 14.56 -20.91
N ILE A 83 27.23 15.00 -20.57
CA ILE A 83 27.69 15.01 -19.18
C ILE A 83 26.81 15.93 -18.33
N ILE A 84 26.49 17.13 -18.83
CA ILE A 84 25.60 18.05 -18.13
C ILE A 84 24.22 17.42 -17.93
N ALA A 85 23.64 16.80 -18.95
CA ALA A 85 22.35 16.11 -18.85
C ALA A 85 22.38 14.96 -17.81
N LEU A 86 23.45 14.19 -17.73
CA LEU A 86 23.61 13.15 -16.73
C LEU A 86 23.74 13.75 -15.31
N ILE A 87 24.47 14.86 -15.15
CA ILE A 87 24.57 15.54 -13.85
C ILE A 87 23.19 16.06 -13.41
N VAL A 88 22.46 16.69 -14.33
CA VAL A 88 21.09 17.17 -14.06
C VAL A 88 20.18 16.01 -13.69
N ALA A 89 20.22 14.90 -14.44
CA ALA A 89 19.43 13.72 -14.13
C ALA A 89 19.77 13.13 -12.75
N LEU A 90 21.05 13.11 -12.37
CA LEU A 90 21.49 12.68 -11.05
C LEU A 90 20.99 13.61 -9.93
N ILE A 91 21.03 14.93 -10.14
CA ILE A 91 20.49 15.89 -9.17
C ILE A 91 18.97 15.70 -9.04
N VAL A 92 18.26 15.55 -10.15
CA VAL A 92 16.80 15.30 -10.14
C VAL A 92 16.49 13.98 -9.42
N ALA A 93 17.26 12.93 -9.68
CA ALA A 93 17.09 11.65 -8.99
C ALA A 93 17.38 11.76 -7.48
N ALA A 94 18.40 12.52 -7.08
CA ALA A 94 18.72 12.74 -5.68
C ALA A 94 17.64 13.54 -4.95
N VAL A 95 17.12 14.60 -5.58
CA VAL A 95 15.98 15.38 -5.04
C VAL A 95 14.72 14.53 -4.97
N ALA A 96 14.44 13.75 -6.00
CA ALA A 96 13.31 12.82 -6.02
C ALA A 96 13.46 11.75 -4.94
N TYR A 97 14.66 11.20 -4.75
CA TYR A 97 14.94 10.24 -3.68
C TYR A 97 14.70 10.85 -2.29
N TRP A 98 15.17 12.05 -2.06
CA TRP A 98 14.94 12.77 -0.79
C TRP A 98 13.44 13.01 -0.54
N TRP A 99 12.67 13.25 -1.61
CA TRP A 99 11.24 13.53 -1.48
C TRP A 99 10.40 12.27 -1.31
N PHE A 100 10.63 11.25 -2.13
CA PHE A 100 9.89 9.99 -2.11
C PHE A 100 10.48 8.93 -1.19
N HIS A 101 11.76 9.04 -0.87
CA HIS A 101 12.54 8.17 0.02
C HIS A 101 12.18 6.68 -0.06
N PRO A 102 12.12 6.04 -1.24
CA PRO A 102 11.84 4.62 -1.35
C PRO A 102 12.94 3.79 -0.67
N ALA A 103 12.57 2.63 -0.14
CA ALA A 103 13.56 1.69 0.37
C ALA A 103 14.57 1.30 -0.73
N ILE A 104 15.86 1.19 -0.41
CA ILE A 104 16.88 0.68 -1.34
C ILE A 104 16.93 -0.85 -1.20
N ASN A 105 15.89 -1.53 -1.67
CA ASN A 105 15.74 -2.97 -1.51
C ASN A 105 15.13 -3.60 -2.75
N ILE A 106 15.74 -4.67 -3.27
CA ILE A 106 15.24 -5.37 -4.47
C ILE A 106 13.87 -6.03 -4.25
N GLN A 107 13.46 -6.24 -3.02
CA GLN A 107 12.16 -6.80 -2.66
C GLN A 107 11.07 -5.72 -2.50
N SER A 108 11.44 -4.42 -2.60
CA SER A 108 10.50 -3.32 -2.57
C SER A 108 10.01 -2.95 -3.98
N THR A 109 8.71 -2.94 -4.18
CA THR A 109 8.08 -2.49 -5.43
C THR A 109 8.39 -1.02 -5.73
N ASP A 110 8.49 -0.19 -4.69
CA ASP A 110 8.78 1.24 -4.81
C ASP A 110 10.20 1.50 -5.33
N THR A 111 11.16 0.64 -4.93
CA THR A 111 12.52 0.66 -5.49
C THR A 111 12.50 0.42 -6.98
N TRP A 112 11.76 -0.60 -7.45
CA TRP A 112 11.66 -0.91 -8.88
C TRP A 112 10.99 0.22 -9.67
N PHE A 113 9.95 0.81 -9.12
CA PHE A 113 9.28 1.97 -9.71
C PHE A 113 10.24 3.17 -9.80
N PHE A 114 10.90 3.50 -8.69
CA PHE A 114 11.84 4.62 -8.63
C PHE A 114 13.02 4.44 -9.61
N VAL A 115 13.66 3.28 -9.57
CA VAL A 115 14.76 2.93 -10.49
C VAL A 115 14.27 2.91 -11.93
N GLY A 116 13.08 2.36 -12.19
CA GLY A 116 12.46 2.35 -13.51
C GLY A 116 12.31 3.74 -14.12
N VAL A 117 11.74 4.67 -13.36
CA VAL A 117 11.42 6.03 -13.82
C VAL A 117 12.66 6.92 -13.85
N PHE A 118 13.45 6.95 -12.79
CA PHE A 118 14.53 7.94 -12.63
C PHE A 118 15.89 7.45 -13.15
N VAL A 119 16.09 6.15 -13.34
CA VAL A 119 17.36 5.57 -13.80
C VAL A 119 17.22 4.85 -15.12
N LEU A 120 16.35 3.83 -15.22
CA LEU A 120 16.28 2.96 -16.39
C LEU A 120 15.68 3.67 -17.61
N LEU A 121 14.63 4.45 -17.43
CA LEU A 121 13.99 5.17 -18.53
C LEU A 121 14.92 6.23 -19.15
N PRO A 122 15.58 7.12 -18.38
CA PRO A 122 16.58 8.04 -18.94
C PRO A 122 17.73 7.34 -19.64
N LEU A 123 18.27 6.26 -19.06
CA LEU A 123 19.33 5.47 -19.69
C LEU A 123 18.88 4.84 -21.01
N PHE A 124 17.68 4.27 -21.05
CA PHE A 124 17.10 3.71 -22.27
C PHE A 124 16.98 4.78 -23.36
N LEU A 125 16.44 5.95 -23.04
CA LEU A 125 16.29 7.04 -23.97
C LEU A 125 17.63 7.55 -24.50
N VAL A 126 18.64 7.64 -23.65
CA VAL A 126 20.01 8.01 -24.06
C VAL A 126 20.61 6.95 -24.97
N PHE A 127 20.52 5.68 -24.63
CA PHE A 127 21.13 4.61 -25.41
C PHE A 127 20.45 4.44 -26.79
N ILE A 128 19.11 4.44 -26.84
CA ILE A 128 18.39 4.30 -28.09
C ILE A 128 18.59 5.53 -28.98
N GLY A 129 18.53 6.75 -28.42
CA GLY A 129 18.77 7.98 -29.15
C GLY A 129 20.20 8.03 -29.74
N ARG A 130 21.21 7.59 -28.98
CA ARG A 130 22.58 7.47 -29.48
C ARG A 130 22.71 6.41 -30.57
N SER A 131 22.04 5.26 -30.42
CA SER A 131 22.04 4.22 -31.46
C SER A 131 21.47 4.77 -32.79
N MET A 132 20.35 5.47 -32.73
CA MET A 132 19.71 6.08 -33.91
C MET A 132 20.62 7.15 -34.52
N ALA A 133 21.25 8.02 -33.74
CA ALA A 133 22.14 9.04 -34.22
C ALA A 133 23.37 8.50 -34.96
N TYR A 134 24.00 7.44 -34.43
CA TYR A 134 25.09 6.79 -35.08
C TYR A 134 24.66 6.07 -36.38
N LYS A 135 23.44 5.53 -36.42
CA LYS A 135 22.90 4.88 -37.63
C LYS A 135 22.60 5.90 -38.74
N ASN A 136 22.05 7.05 -38.37
CA ASN A 136 21.58 8.07 -39.34
C ASN A 136 22.67 9.11 -39.68
N GLY A 137 23.84 9.07 -39.02
CA GLY A 137 24.95 10.00 -39.27
C GLY A 137 24.61 11.47 -38.97
N THR A 138 23.68 11.72 -38.04
CA THR A 138 23.17 13.07 -37.76
C THR A 138 24.15 13.93 -36.98
N ALA A 139 24.20 15.20 -37.31
CA ALA A 139 24.89 16.28 -36.63
C ALA A 139 26.42 16.07 -36.51
N LYS A 140 26.95 16.07 -35.30
CA LYS A 140 28.38 15.99 -35.01
C LYS A 140 28.92 14.54 -34.88
N LEU A 141 28.10 13.53 -35.19
CA LEU A 141 28.43 12.11 -35.09
C LEU A 141 28.66 11.57 -36.48
N THR A 142 29.85 11.02 -36.74
CA THR A 142 30.12 10.27 -37.97
C THR A 142 29.33 8.97 -37.96
N ALA A 143 28.70 8.66 -39.06
CA ALA A 143 28.01 7.38 -39.26
C ALA A 143 28.97 6.21 -38.94
N SER A 144 28.57 5.38 -37.96
CA SER A 144 29.35 4.23 -37.55
C SER A 144 28.41 3.12 -37.10
N GLU A 145 28.22 2.14 -37.98
CA GLU A 145 27.40 0.97 -37.67
C GLU A 145 27.82 0.23 -36.40
N GLY A 146 29.13 0.14 -36.16
CA GLY A 146 29.68 -0.51 -34.96
C GLY A 146 29.20 0.19 -33.66
N LYS A 147 29.32 1.53 -33.62
CA LYS A 147 28.84 2.30 -32.44
C LYS A 147 27.32 2.25 -32.29
N ALA A 148 26.58 2.28 -33.39
CA ALA A 148 25.11 2.13 -33.36
C ALA A 148 24.71 0.77 -32.75
N LYS A 149 25.39 -0.32 -33.15
CA LYS A 149 25.15 -1.66 -32.59
C LYS A 149 25.46 -1.74 -31.11
N VAL A 150 26.56 -1.13 -30.65
CA VAL A 150 26.91 -1.09 -29.22
C VAL A 150 25.84 -0.36 -28.40
N PHE A 151 25.42 0.85 -28.80
CA PHE A 151 24.38 1.58 -28.08
C PHE A 151 23.01 0.90 -28.14
N LYS A 152 22.68 0.25 -29.26
CA LYS A 152 21.49 -0.60 -29.35
C LYS A 152 21.61 -1.80 -28.39
N GLY A 153 22.76 -2.43 -28.27
CA GLY A 153 23.01 -3.50 -27.30
C GLY A 153 22.83 -3.00 -25.85
N LEU A 154 23.41 -1.85 -25.51
CA LEU A 154 23.26 -1.24 -24.19
C LEU A 154 21.82 -0.87 -23.84
N SER A 155 20.97 -0.54 -24.82
CA SER A 155 19.54 -0.27 -24.55
C SER A 155 18.74 -1.50 -24.10
N TRP A 156 19.27 -2.71 -24.28
CA TRP A 156 18.66 -3.94 -23.75
C TRP A 156 18.89 -4.13 -22.24
N ILE A 157 19.87 -3.46 -21.64
CA ILE A 157 20.14 -3.58 -20.20
C ILE A 157 18.92 -3.14 -19.36
N PRO A 158 18.34 -1.95 -19.55
CA PRO A 158 17.12 -1.57 -18.84
C PRO A 158 15.96 -2.56 -19.04
N ILE A 159 15.80 -3.06 -20.27
CA ILE A 159 14.76 -4.06 -20.60
C ILE A 159 15.02 -5.37 -19.84
N ALA A 160 16.26 -5.85 -19.83
CA ALA A 160 16.62 -7.07 -19.10
C ALA A 160 16.36 -6.95 -17.58
N VAL A 161 16.63 -5.77 -16.99
CA VAL A 161 16.35 -5.51 -15.57
C VAL A 161 14.84 -5.55 -15.31
N ILE A 162 14.02 -4.94 -16.17
CA ILE A 162 12.55 -4.98 -16.06
C ILE A 162 12.04 -6.43 -16.19
N VAL A 163 12.56 -7.18 -17.17
CA VAL A 163 12.17 -8.59 -17.35
C VAL A 163 12.54 -9.42 -16.12
N LEU A 164 13.71 -9.16 -15.51
CA LEU A 164 14.11 -9.83 -14.27
C LEU A 164 13.12 -9.54 -13.12
N GLY A 165 12.66 -8.29 -12.99
CA GLY A 165 11.61 -7.92 -12.03
C GLY A 165 10.30 -8.66 -12.28
N ILE A 166 9.85 -8.75 -13.53
CA ILE A 166 8.64 -9.49 -13.91
C ILE A 166 8.77 -10.99 -13.59
N VAL A 167 9.92 -11.59 -13.91
CA VAL A 167 10.21 -12.99 -13.57
C VAL A 167 10.22 -13.20 -12.06
N GLY A 168 10.82 -12.27 -11.31
CA GLY A 168 10.81 -12.29 -9.84
C GLY A 168 9.39 -12.19 -9.26
N ALA A 169 8.54 -11.37 -9.84
CA ALA A 169 7.13 -11.27 -9.47
C ALA A 169 6.38 -12.58 -9.78
N ALA A 170 6.57 -13.14 -10.97
CA ALA A 170 5.95 -14.41 -11.36
C ALA A 170 6.41 -15.58 -10.46
N ALA A 171 7.66 -15.58 -10.02
CA ALA A 171 8.20 -16.56 -9.09
C ALA A 171 7.69 -16.40 -7.66
N SER A 172 6.98 -15.31 -7.36
CA SER A 172 6.45 -15.01 -6.03
C SER A 172 4.99 -15.44 -5.84
N VAL A 173 4.27 -15.80 -6.90
CA VAL A 173 2.85 -16.16 -6.82
C VAL A 173 2.66 -17.59 -6.33
N ALA A 174 1.49 -17.87 -5.72
CA ALA A 174 1.20 -19.17 -5.10
C ALA A 174 1.17 -20.35 -6.09
N ILE A 175 0.83 -20.11 -7.38
CA ILE A 175 0.84 -21.13 -8.44
C ILE A 175 2.26 -21.65 -8.75
N PHE A 176 3.31 -20.89 -8.42
CA PHE A 176 4.68 -21.34 -8.65
C PHE A 176 4.98 -22.57 -7.78
N PRO A 177 5.63 -23.60 -8.29
CA PRO A 177 5.85 -24.85 -7.59
C PRO A 177 6.46 -24.67 -6.19
N GLY A 178 5.83 -25.23 -5.16
CA GLY A 178 6.25 -25.15 -3.76
C GLY A 178 5.92 -23.85 -3.04
N ASN A 179 5.35 -22.84 -3.72
CA ASN A 179 5.00 -21.59 -3.03
C ASN A 179 3.71 -21.70 -2.23
N ALA A 180 2.72 -22.45 -2.69
CA ALA A 180 1.47 -22.62 -1.95
C ALA A 180 1.71 -23.11 -0.52
N GLU A 181 2.58 -24.12 -0.33
CA GLU A 181 2.97 -24.61 0.98
C GLU A 181 3.67 -23.53 1.82
N LYS A 182 4.53 -22.70 1.20
CA LYS A 182 5.18 -21.59 1.92
C LYS A 182 4.16 -20.53 2.35
N TYR A 183 3.18 -20.21 1.50
CA TYR A 183 2.10 -19.29 1.85
C TYR A 183 1.24 -19.84 2.98
N ALA A 184 0.90 -21.14 2.94
CA ALA A 184 0.16 -21.81 4.01
C ALA A 184 0.86 -21.73 5.38
N ASN A 185 2.20 -21.67 5.37
CA ASN A 185 3.02 -21.66 6.58
C ASN A 185 3.53 -20.28 7.01
N VAL A 186 3.07 -19.18 6.39
CA VAL A 186 3.47 -17.82 6.80
C VAL A 186 2.94 -17.48 8.19
N LEU A 187 1.70 -17.88 8.49
CA LEU A 187 1.07 -17.76 9.80
C LEU A 187 0.62 -19.14 10.27
N GLN A 188 1.06 -19.54 11.44
CA GLN A 188 0.63 -20.81 12.07
C GLN A 188 -0.49 -20.52 13.07
N THR A 189 -1.61 -21.20 12.91
CA THR A 189 -2.79 -21.04 13.75
C THR A 189 -3.01 -22.26 14.61
N THR A 190 -3.20 -22.07 15.91
CA THR A 190 -3.50 -23.12 16.87
C THR A 190 -5.01 -23.21 17.08
N ASN A 191 -5.56 -24.43 17.02
CA ASN A 191 -6.97 -24.65 17.33
C ASN A 191 -7.14 -24.76 18.84
N LEU A 192 -7.94 -23.90 19.43
CA LEU A 192 -8.21 -23.88 20.87
C LEU A 192 -9.70 -24.03 21.17
N ASN A 193 -10.01 -24.36 22.42
CA ASN A 193 -11.39 -24.39 22.91
C ASN A 193 -11.73 -23.02 23.50
N PHE A 194 -12.75 -22.37 22.95
CA PHE A 194 -13.16 -21.03 23.36
C PHE A 194 -13.41 -20.91 24.87
N THR A 195 -14.13 -21.87 25.46
CA THR A 195 -14.51 -21.80 26.89
C THR A 195 -13.35 -22.05 27.85
N GLU A 196 -12.23 -22.58 27.37
CA GLU A 196 -11.04 -22.82 28.19
C GLU A 196 -10.01 -21.70 28.08
N ASP A 197 -9.95 -21.02 26.94
CA ASP A 197 -8.94 -19.99 26.65
C ASP A 197 -9.45 -18.57 26.84
N ILE A 198 -10.72 -18.31 26.56
CA ILE A 198 -11.32 -17.00 26.71
C ILE A 198 -12.11 -16.94 28.02
N HIS A 199 -11.62 -16.12 28.94
CA HIS A 199 -12.31 -15.84 30.19
C HIS A 199 -13.44 -14.83 29.98
N GLU A 200 -14.40 -14.79 30.89
CA GLU A 200 -15.45 -13.77 30.92
C GLU A 200 -14.80 -12.41 31.15
N VAL A 201 -15.01 -11.48 30.23
CA VAL A 201 -14.47 -10.13 30.27
C VAL A 201 -15.54 -9.19 30.85
N ASP A 202 -15.14 -8.26 31.71
CA ASP A 202 -16.05 -7.20 32.19
C ASP A 202 -16.46 -6.29 31.02
N TYR A 203 -17.73 -5.88 31.00
CA TYR A 203 -18.22 -4.97 29.96
C TYR A 203 -17.48 -3.63 29.92
N SER A 204 -16.89 -3.20 31.03
CA SER A 204 -16.04 -2.00 31.13
C SER A 204 -14.69 -2.11 30.41
N GLU A 205 -14.29 -3.31 30.02
CA GLU A 205 -13.04 -3.58 29.30
C GLU A 205 -13.26 -3.85 27.81
N ILE A 206 -14.54 -3.96 27.39
CA ILE A 206 -14.88 -4.22 25.98
C ILE A 206 -14.81 -2.92 25.17
N PRO A 207 -13.98 -2.86 24.11
CA PRO A 207 -13.93 -1.70 23.23
C PRO A 207 -15.24 -1.55 22.45
N VAL A 208 -16.02 -0.51 22.76
CA VAL A 208 -17.32 -0.24 22.11
C VAL A 208 -17.26 0.91 21.10
N ILE A 209 -16.11 1.60 21.00
CA ILE A 209 -15.94 2.75 20.11
C ILE A 209 -15.10 2.38 18.90
N ASP A 210 -15.67 2.58 17.72
CA ASP A 210 -14.95 2.50 16.47
C ASP A 210 -14.02 3.72 16.26
N ARG A 211 -13.26 3.69 15.16
CA ARG A 211 -12.33 4.75 14.79
C ARG A 211 -13.06 6.07 14.52
N ASP A 212 -14.18 6.04 13.81
CA ASP A 212 -14.91 7.25 13.39
C ASP A 212 -15.54 7.94 14.59
N SER A 213 -16.08 7.16 15.53
CA SER A 213 -16.57 7.68 16.82
C SER A 213 -15.45 8.31 17.64
N ALA A 214 -14.26 7.71 17.68
CA ALA A 214 -13.10 8.28 18.37
C ALA A 214 -12.66 9.61 17.75
N VAL A 215 -12.66 9.72 16.41
CA VAL A 215 -12.40 10.98 15.70
C VAL A 215 -13.40 12.07 16.08
N LEU A 216 -14.70 11.75 16.15
CA LEU A 216 -15.73 12.70 16.55
C LEU A 216 -15.57 13.18 18.00
N LEU A 217 -15.29 12.26 18.92
CA LEU A 217 -15.04 12.58 20.34
C LEU A 217 -13.78 13.45 20.49
N GLY A 218 -12.69 13.09 19.85
CA GLY A 218 -11.45 13.85 19.84
C GLY A 218 -11.66 15.28 19.32
N ASN A 219 -12.30 15.45 18.18
CA ASN A 219 -12.60 16.75 17.59
C ASN A 219 -13.48 17.61 18.50
N ARG A 220 -14.47 17.02 19.16
CA ARG A 220 -15.30 17.73 20.15
C ARG A 220 -14.48 18.23 21.32
N THR A 221 -13.60 17.42 21.87
CA THR A 221 -12.72 17.78 22.99
C THR A 221 -11.72 18.84 22.56
N MET A 222 -11.11 18.71 21.38
CA MET A 222 -10.20 19.71 20.80
C MET A 222 -10.88 21.08 20.65
N GLY A 223 -12.14 21.13 20.21
CA GLY A 223 -12.92 22.36 20.06
C GLY A 223 -13.10 23.13 21.37
N SER A 224 -12.91 22.48 22.53
CA SER A 224 -12.96 23.13 23.83
C SER A 224 -11.66 23.84 24.27
N ILE A 225 -10.57 23.70 23.47
CA ILE A 225 -9.24 24.24 23.79
C ILE A 225 -8.86 25.30 22.72
N PRO A 226 -9.21 26.59 22.92
CA PRO A 226 -9.01 27.64 21.92
C PRO A 226 -7.55 27.86 21.52
N GLU A 227 -6.60 27.56 22.40
CA GLU A 227 -5.16 27.70 22.14
C GLU A 227 -4.63 26.70 21.12
N TYR A 228 -5.26 25.52 20.99
CA TYR A 228 -4.85 24.47 20.07
C TYR A 228 -5.66 24.46 18.77
N VAL A 229 -6.97 24.65 18.85
CA VAL A 229 -7.89 24.49 17.72
C VAL A 229 -7.56 25.39 16.51
N SER A 230 -6.89 26.52 16.75
CA SER A 230 -6.49 27.47 15.69
C SER A 230 -5.12 27.14 15.08
N GLN A 231 -4.36 26.24 15.65
CA GLN A 231 -2.98 25.93 15.26
C GLN A 231 -2.80 24.49 14.83
N PHE A 232 -3.57 23.57 15.44
CA PHE A 232 -3.43 22.12 15.27
C PHE A 232 -4.77 21.47 14.95
N GLU A 233 -4.70 20.32 14.32
CA GLU A 233 -5.80 19.37 14.13
C GLU A 233 -5.41 18.03 14.75
N ILE A 234 -6.37 17.14 14.96
CA ILE A 234 -6.07 15.77 15.38
C ILE A 234 -5.73 14.97 14.13
N SER A 235 -4.65 14.19 14.18
CA SER A 235 -4.31 13.28 13.09
C SER A 235 -5.44 12.27 12.85
N PRO A 236 -5.70 11.89 11.59
CA PRO A 236 -6.58 10.77 11.29
C PRO A 236 -5.97 9.41 11.67
N LEU A 237 -4.69 9.37 12.05
CA LEU A 237 -4.00 8.16 12.52
C LEU A 237 -4.36 7.89 13.98
N TYR A 238 -5.41 7.12 14.19
CA TYR A 238 -5.77 6.62 15.51
C TYR A 238 -5.26 5.19 15.66
N SER A 239 -4.27 4.98 16.53
CA SER A 239 -3.82 3.66 16.94
C SER A 239 -4.65 3.17 18.11
N GLN A 240 -5.05 1.91 18.06
CA GLN A 240 -5.63 1.24 19.22
C GLN A 240 -4.51 0.54 19.98
N ILE A 241 -4.42 0.80 21.24
CA ILE A 241 -3.41 0.24 22.14
C ILE A 241 -4.05 -0.17 23.48
N ASN A 242 -3.36 -0.99 24.22
CA ASN A 242 -3.66 -1.27 25.61
C ASN A 242 -2.79 -0.38 26.50
N TYR A 243 -3.38 0.60 27.14
CA TYR A 243 -2.66 1.52 27.98
C TYR A 243 -3.14 1.42 29.43
N ARG A 244 -2.26 0.91 30.29
CA ARG A 244 -2.58 0.70 31.71
C ARG A 244 -3.82 -0.18 31.92
N GLU A 245 -3.86 -1.30 31.25
CA GLU A 245 -4.95 -2.29 31.31
C GLU A 245 -6.30 -1.76 30.76
N ALA A 246 -6.30 -0.67 29.99
CA ALA A 246 -7.49 -0.12 29.36
C ALA A 246 -7.33 -0.02 27.85
N PRO A 247 -8.35 -0.44 27.05
CA PRO A 247 -8.34 -0.27 25.61
C PRO A 247 -8.53 1.22 25.28
N VAL A 248 -7.52 1.83 24.69
CA VAL A 248 -7.59 3.25 24.30
C VAL A 248 -7.22 3.43 22.83
N ARG A 249 -7.70 4.52 22.24
CA ARG A 249 -7.20 5.02 20.97
C ARG A 249 -6.36 6.27 21.21
N VAL A 250 -5.18 6.29 20.64
CA VAL A 250 -4.27 7.43 20.74
C VAL A 250 -4.03 8.03 19.36
N SER A 251 -3.91 9.34 19.29
CA SER A 251 -3.61 10.07 18.07
C SER A 251 -2.81 11.33 18.38
N PRO A 252 -1.73 11.63 17.60
CA PRO A 252 -1.00 12.88 17.78
C PRO A 252 -1.83 14.06 17.24
N LEU A 253 -1.53 15.27 17.70
CA LEU A 253 -1.93 16.47 16.96
C LEU A 253 -1.02 16.64 15.72
N VAL A 254 -1.51 17.35 14.73
CA VAL A 254 -0.81 17.73 13.52
C VAL A 254 -0.95 19.22 13.28
N TYR A 255 -0.03 19.84 12.55
CA TYR A 255 -0.18 21.24 12.17
C TYR A 255 -1.35 21.40 11.18
N ALA A 256 -2.24 22.36 11.43
CA ALA A 256 -3.44 22.55 10.61
C ALA A 256 -3.11 22.92 9.15
N ASP A 257 -2.01 23.65 8.93
CA ASP A 257 -1.50 23.99 7.61
C ASP A 257 0.00 24.33 7.61
N LEU A 258 0.59 24.60 6.44
CA LEU A 258 2.01 24.96 6.31
C LEU A 258 2.39 26.28 7.01
N PHE A 259 1.48 27.22 7.14
CA PHE A 259 1.75 28.47 7.86
C PHE A 259 1.79 28.21 9.36
N LYS A 260 0.90 27.36 9.86
CA LYS A 260 0.90 26.91 11.26
C LYS A 260 2.13 26.12 11.61
N TRP A 261 2.57 25.22 10.71
CA TRP A 261 3.87 24.57 10.85
C TRP A 261 5.01 25.59 10.91
N PHE A 262 5.07 26.55 9.98
CA PHE A 262 6.18 27.51 9.94
C PHE A 262 6.29 28.34 11.22
N THR A 263 5.16 28.72 11.82
CA THR A 263 5.11 29.52 13.06
C THR A 263 5.39 28.69 14.33
N ASN A 264 5.05 27.39 14.32
CA ASN A 264 5.16 26.52 15.51
C ASN A 264 6.29 25.50 15.43
N ARG A 265 7.03 25.41 14.31
CA ARG A 265 8.03 24.34 14.06
C ARG A 265 9.15 24.25 15.11
N GLU A 266 9.47 25.33 15.81
CA GLU A 266 10.48 25.34 16.88
C GLU A 266 9.89 24.88 18.21
N ALA A 267 8.64 25.25 18.48
CA ALA A 267 7.92 24.83 19.67
C ALA A 267 7.45 23.37 19.58
N GLY A 268 7.23 22.85 18.37
CA GLY A 268 6.74 21.49 18.15
C GLY A 268 5.24 21.33 18.42
N ILE A 269 4.78 20.09 18.42
CA ILE A 269 3.38 19.72 18.66
C ILE A 269 3.23 19.44 20.18
N PRO A 270 2.35 20.18 20.90
CA PRO A 270 2.36 20.20 22.36
C PRO A 270 1.59 19.08 23.03
N ALA A 271 0.81 18.27 22.29
CA ALA A 271 -0.12 17.32 22.90
C ALA A 271 -0.49 16.18 21.94
N TYR A 272 -1.10 15.14 22.49
CA TYR A 272 -1.79 14.07 21.78
C TYR A 272 -3.17 13.81 22.42
N VAL A 273 -4.01 13.07 21.74
CA VAL A 273 -5.37 12.71 22.20
C VAL A 273 -5.38 11.26 22.64
N VAL A 274 -6.06 11.00 23.76
CA VAL A 274 -6.40 9.65 24.25
C VAL A 274 -7.93 9.56 24.33
N VAL A 275 -8.48 8.51 23.74
CA VAL A 275 -9.90 8.18 23.82
C VAL A 275 -10.03 6.80 24.44
N ASP A 276 -10.61 6.72 25.62
CA ASP A 276 -10.96 5.46 26.26
C ASP A 276 -12.12 4.80 25.51
N MET A 277 -11.88 3.59 25.02
CA MET A 277 -12.82 2.91 24.13
C MET A 277 -14.01 2.28 24.84
N ALA A 278 -13.92 2.05 26.13
CA ALA A 278 -15.01 1.50 26.94
C ALA A 278 -15.88 2.61 27.52
N THR A 279 -15.26 3.64 28.12
CA THR A 279 -15.98 4.71 28.84
C THR A 279 -16.31 5.93 28.00
N GLN A 280 -15.72 6.07 26.77
CA GLN A 280 -15.83 7.23 25.89
C GLN A 280 -15.15 8.50 26.45
N ASN A 281 -14.43 8.38 27.55
CA ASN A 281 -13.68 9.50 28.07
C ASN A 281 -12.59 9.92 27.09
N THR A 282 -12.47 11.23 26.83
CA THR A 282 -11.52 11.77 25.87
C THR A 282 -10.69 12.86 26.51
N GLU A 283 -9.39 12.69 26.46
CA GLU A 283 -8.44 13.62 27.06
C GLU A 283 -7.42 14.10 26.02
N ILE A 284 -7.03 15.38 26.11
CA ILE A 284 -5.88 15.93 25.41
C ILE A 284 -4.73 16.02 26.40
N VAL A 285 -3.78 15.11 26.25
CA VAL A 285 -2.61 14.99 27.11
C VAL A 285 -1.54 15.98 26.67
N ARG A 286 -1.20 16.92 27.53
CA ARG A 286 -0.15 17.90 27.28
C ARG A 286 1.21 17.30 27.59
N LEU A 287 2.15 17.54 26.71
CA LEU A 287 3.52 17.02 26.81
C LEU A 287 4.46 18.08 27.43
N GLU A 288 5.35 17.64 28.32
CA GLU A 288 6.47 18.47 28.79
C GLU A 288 7.51 18.67 27.69
N GLN A 289 7.76 17.64 26.89
CA GLN A 289 8.60 17.68 25.68
C GLN A 289 7.71 17.52 24.44
N PRO A 290 7.66 18.51 23.55
CA PRO A 290 6.77 18.48 22.40
C PRO A 290 7.19 17.42 21.38
N ILE A 291 6.25 16.95 20.60
CA ILE A 291 6.53 16.11 19.44
C ILE A 291 7.19 16.95 18.37
N LEU A 292 8.39 16.57 17.97
CA LEU A 292 9.16 17.22 16.89
C LEU A 292 9.15 16.44 15.59
N TYR A 293 8.97 15.11 15.66
CA TYR A 293 8.91 14.22 14.51
C TYR A 293 7.49 13.76 14.29
N SER A 294 6.88 14.19 13.20
CA SER A 294 5.49 13.88 12.88
C SER A 294 5.26 13.74 11.38
N GLU A 295 4.11 13.22 11.01
CA GLU A 295 3.66 13.12 9.61
C GLU A 295 3.39 14.51 8.98
N SER A 296 3.01 15.50 9.78
CA SER A 296 2.74 16.87 9.32
C SER A 296 3.98 17.74 9.17
N GLU A 297 5.15 17.25 9.54
CA GLU A 297 6.43 17.92 9.29
C GLU A 297 6.81 17.79 7.80
N PRO A 298 6.96 18.88 7.04
CA PRO A 298 7.20 18.81 5.59
C PRO A 298 8.66 18.54 5.22
N LEU A 299 9.60 18.72 6.15
CA LEU A 299 11.05 18.65 5.90
C LEU A 299 11.71 17.45 6.59
N ALA A 300 12.90 17.65 7.15
CA ALA A 300 13.75 16.59 7.71
C ALA A 300 13.10 15.84 8.91
N ARG A 301 12.20 16.50 9.66
CA ARG A 301 11.50 15.91 10.80
C ARG A 301 10.19 15.19 10.40
N ASN A 302 9.88 15.09 9.09
CA ASN A 302 8.83 14.18 8.65
C ASN A 302 9.20 12.76 9.05
N ILE A 303 8.33 12.08 9.77
CA ILE A 303 8.65 10.78 10.37
C ILE A 303 8.99 9.71 9.34
N ASP A 304 8.26 9.66 8.20
CA ASP A 304 8.55 8.71 7.11
C ASP A 304 9.95 8.90 6.56
N ARG A 305 10.29 10.14 6.25
CA ARG A 305 11.59 10.50 5.69
C ARG A 305 12.70 10.28 6.70
N HIS A 306 12.48 10.66 7.96
CA HIS A 306 13.48 10.52 9.01
C HIS A 306 13.87 9.06 9.22
N VAL A 307 12.87 8.19 9.39
CA VAL A 307 13.11 6.76 9.62
C VAL A 307 13.66 6.09 8.35
N GLN A 308 13.10 6.38 7.17
CA GLN A 308 13.58 5.78 5.92
C GLN A 308 15.02 6.18 5.56
N LEU A 309 15.42 7.44 5.80
CA LEU A 309 16.80 7.87 5.54
C LEU A 309 17.78 7.34 6.60
N SER A 310 17.33 7.08 7.82
CA SER A 310 18.13 6.42 8.86
C SER A 310 18.36 4.94 8.56
N TYR A 311 17.36 4.28 7.95
CA TYR A 311 17.40 2.86 7.59
C TYR A 311 17.06 2.66 6.09
N PRO A 312 17.92 3.08 5.16
CA PRO A 312 17.59 3.18 3.74
C PRO A 312 17.29 1.82 3.06
N PHE A 313 17.72 0.72 3.67
CA PHE A 313 17.51 -0.64 3.13
C PHE A 313 16.27 -1.34 3.70
N TYR A 314 15.61 -0.76 4.71
CA TYR A 314 14.42 -1.34 5.31
C TYR A 314 13.17 -0.98 4.51
N MET A 315 12.29 -1.95 4.37
CA MET A 315 10.95 -1.77 3.79
C MET A 315 9.98 -1.56 4.94
N PHE A 316 9.67 -0.32 5.26
CA PHE A 316 8.71 -0.04 6.32
C PHE A 316 7.28 -0.32 5.88
N ASP A 317 6.47 -0.82 6.81
CA ASP A 317 5.03 -0.90 6.69
C ASP A 317 4.36 0.37 7.23
N GLU A 318 3.02 0.37 7.32
CA GLU A 318 2.28 1.44 7.94
C GLU A 318 2.70 1.59 9.41
N LYS A 319 3.15 2.78 9.77
CA LYS A 319 3.55 3.10 11.14
C LYS A 319 2.35 3.42 12.01
N SER A 320 2.45 3.15 13.30
CA SER A 320 1.49 3.56 14.32
C SER A 320 2.10 4.61 15.26
N PHE A 321 1.22 5.45 15.79
CA PHE A 321 1.55 6.33 16.89
C PHE A 321 1.10 5.67 18.19
N GLU A 322 2.01 5.46 19.11
CA GLU A 322 1.75 4.78 20.40
C GLU A 322 2.39 5.55 21.55
N ILE A 323 2.00 5.22 22.76
CA ILE A 323 2.58 5.79 23.98
C ILE A 323 3.06 4.66 24.88
N ASP A 324 4.20 4.84 25.52
CA ASP A 324 4.69 3.90 26.52
C ASP A 324 3.92 4.05 27.87
N ASP A 325 4.21 3.17 28.83
CA ASP A 325 3.55 3.18 30.17
C ASP A 325 3.68 4.51 30.91
N GLN A 326 4.65 5.34 30.56
CA GLN A 326 4.86 6.65 31.11
C GLN A 326 4.10 7.76 30.37
N GLY A 327 3.46 7.41 29.24
CA GLY A 327 2.74 8.35 28.37
C GLY A 327 3.66 9.10 27.41
N LYS A 328 4.90 8.65 27.22
CA LYS A 328 5.82 9.23 26.25
C LYS A 328 5.44 8.77 24.83
N PRO A 329 5.39 9.69 23.84
CA PRO A 329 4.96 9.36 22.50
C PRO A 329 6.07 8.73 21.66
N TRP A 330 5.70 7.68 20.91
CA TRP A 330 6.57 6.94 20.02
C TRP A 330 5.91 6.69 18.65
N TRP A 331 6.74 6.57 17.63
CA TRP A 331 6.35 6.01 16.35
C TRP A 331 6.86 4.57 16.28
N VAL A 332 5.95 3.64 16.10
CA VAL A 332 6.24 2.23 15.87
C VAL A 332 6.28 2.00 14.36
N CYS A 333 7.43 1.61 13.84
CA CYS A 333 7.69 1.49 12.42
C CYS A 333 8.06 0.04 12.08
N PRO A 334 7.09 -0.81 11.70
CA PRO A 334 7.34 -2.21 11.36
C PRO A 334 8.17 -2.35 10.10
N VAL A 335 9.10 -3.31 10.08
CA VAL A 335 9.96 -3.60 8.94
C VAL A 335 9.52 -4.89 8.26
N GLN A 336 9.01 -4.75 7.04
CA GLN A 336 8.57 -5.86 6.19
C GLN A 336 9.72 -6.76 5.76
N LYS A 337 9.42 -8.03 5.67
CA LYS A 337 10.26 -9.07 5.05
C LYS A 337 9.43 -9.84 4.01
N ARG A 338 10.03 -10.12 2.86
CA ARG A 338 9.48 -11.00 1.85
C ARG A 338 10.08 -12.40 2.01
N THR A 339 9.24 -13.40 2.16
CA THR A 339 9.69 -14.79 2.42
C THR A 339 9.53 -15.71 1.21
N ILE A 340 8.78 -15.28 0.17
CA ILE A 340 8.44 -16.10 -1.00
C ILE A 340 8.78 -15.34 -2.28
N GLY A 341 9.77 -15.83 -3.02
CA GLY A 341 10.25 -15.18 -4.23
C GLY A 341 10.76 -13.77 -3.96
N LEU A 342 10.51 -12.85 -4.90
CA LEU A 342 10.98 -11.47 -4.78
C LEU A 342 9.97 -10.58 -4.03
N PHE A 343 8.66 -10.81 -4.20
CA PHE A 343 7.62 -9.91 -3.71
C PHE A 343 6.53 -10.59 -2.86
N GLY A 344 6.59 -11.90 -2.64
CA GLY A 344 5.56 -12.68 -1.95
C GLY A 344 5.88 -12.99 -0.49
N GLY A 345 4.86 -13.48 0.25
CA GLY A 345 4.98 -13.93 1.63
C GLY A 345 5.40 -12.80 2.57
N THR A 346 4.67 -11.68 2.55
CA THR A 346 4.95 -10.52 3.41
C THR A 346 4.72 -10.85 4.87
N THR A 347 5.72 -10.53 5.70
CA THR A 347 5.64 -10.57 7.16
C THR A 347 6.52 -9.47 7.76
N ILE A 348 6.48 -9.29 9.06
CA ILE A 348 7.36 -8.38 9.79
C ILE A 348 8.52 -9.16 10.39
N SER A 349 9.70 -8.58 10.39
CA SER A 349 10.91 -9.20 10.95
C SER A 349 11.57 -8.38 12.05
N ARG A 350 11.33 -7.10 12.06
CA ARG A 350 11.91 -6.12 12.98
C ARG A 350 10.95 -4.97 13.19
N VAL A 351 11.18 -4.21 14.22
CA VAL A 351 10.48 -2.96 14.51
C VAL A 351 11.52 -1.87 14.78
N VAL A 352 11.34 -0.71 14.19
CA VAL A 352 12.08 0.49 14.55
C VAL A 352 11.17 1.38 15.38
N LEU A 353 11.51 1.58 16.65
CA LEU A 353 10.84 2.54 17.53
C LEU A 353 11.52 3.89 17.38
N CYS A 354 10.77 4.94 17.07
CA CYS A 354 11.28 6.30 16.98
C CYS A 354 10.60 7.18 18.04
N ASP A 355 11.39 7.72 18.94
CA ASP A 355 10.95 8.71 19.91
C ASP A 355 10.41 9.95 19.17
N ALA A 356 9.12 10.23 19.30
CA ALA A 356 8.48 11.32 18.58
C ALA A 356 8.97 12.71 19.02
N THR A 357 9.61 12.82 20.22
CA THR A 357 10.13 14.09 20.74
C THR A 357 11.55 14.36 20.32
N THR A 358 12.43 13.36 20.30
CA THR A 358 13.87 13.51 20.04
C THR A 358 14.28 13.04 18.66
N GLY A 359 13.53 12.11 18.02
CA GLY A 359 13.89 11.43 16.79
C GLY A 359 14.92 10.31 16.98
N GLU A 360 15.29 9.98 18.21
CA GLU A 360 16.14 8.83 18.50
C GLU A 360 15.42 7.54 18.10
N THR A 361 16.17 6.62 17.47
CA THR A 361 15.60 5.37 16.97
C THR A 361 16.22 4.16 17.63
N GLN A 362 15.40 3.14 17.88
CA GLN A 362 15.80 1.84 18.38
C GLN A 362 15.35 0.77 17.37
N ASP A 363 16.29 -0.04 16.87
CA ASP A 363 16.02 -1.11 15.94
C ASP A 363 16.04 -2.46 16.68
N LEU A 364 14.89 -3.11 16.76
CA LEU A 364 14.68 -4.32 17.56
C LEU A 364 14.16 -5.46 16.68
N PRO A 365 14.60 -6.71 16.90
CA PRO A 365 13.87 -7.87 16.38
C PRO A 365 12.49 -7.95 17.06
N VAL A 366 11.52 -8.55 16.37
CA VAL A 366 10.13 -8.62 16.89
C VAL A 366 10.06 -9.25 18.28
N GLU A 367 10.89 -10.27 18.51
CA GLU A 367 10.93 -11.03 19.77
C GLU A 367 11.44 -10.20 20.97
N GLU A 368 12.13 -9.09 20.71
CA GLU A 368 12.66 -8.16 21.73
C GLU A 368 11.82 -6.89 21.85
N CYS A 369 10.66 -6.84 21.17
CA CYS A 369 9.79 -5.70 21.21
C CYS A 369 9.20 -5.51 22.61
N PRO A 370 9.23 -4.30 23.20
CA PRO A 370 8.66 -4.04 24.52
C PRO A 370 7.18 -4.35 24.60
N GLN A 371 6.69 -4.72 25.79
CA GLN A 371 5.28 -5.10 26.03
C GLN A 371 4.29 -3.97 25.72
N TRP A 372 4.67 -2.71 25.95
CA TRP A 372 3.81 -1.56 25.67
C TRP A 372 3.59 -1.28 24.18
N VAL A 373 4.31 -1.97 23.28
CA VAL A 373 4.12 -1.84 21.84
C VAL A 373 3.06 -2.85 21.39
N ASP A 374 1.92 -2.35 20.96
CA ASP A 374 0.78 -3.18 20.60
C ASP A 374 0.72 -3.52 19.11
N ARG A 375 1.14 -2.60 18.24
CA ARG A 375 0.95 -2.74 16.79
C ARG A 375 2.28 -2.95 16.05
N VAL A 376 2.85 -4.14 16.19
CA VAL A 376 3.99 -4.60 15.37
C VAL A 376 3.52 -5.12 14.02
N TYR A 377 2.43 -5.88 13.98
CA TYR A 377 1.82 -6.40 12.76
C TYR A 377 0.51 -5.66 12.46
N PRO A 378 0.40 -5.01 11.27
CA PRO A 378 -0.89 -4.46 10.82
C PRO A 378 -1.96 -5.55 10.72
N ALA A 379 -3.19 -5.24 11.14
CA ALA A 379 -4.29 -6.20 11.15
C ALA A 379 -4.55 -6.81 9.78
N GLU A 380 -4.55 -5.98 8.73
CA GLU A 380 -4.76 -6.42 7.35
C GLU A 380 -3.71 -7.44 6.89
N MET A 381 -2.46 -7.28 7.33
CA MET A 381 -1.39 -8.24 7.03
C MET A 381 -1.65 -9.58 7.70
N LEU A 382 -2.03 -9.57 8.98
CA LEU A 382 -2.33 -10.80 9.73
C LEU A 382 -3.52 -11.55 9.14
N LEU A 383 -4.59 -10.84 8.79
CA LEU A 383 -5.76 -11.43 8.13
C LEU A 383 -5.41 -11.98 6.74
N GLN A 384 -4.58 -11.29 5.98
CA GLN A 384 -4.10 -11.78 4.69
C GLN A 384 -3.25 -13.05 4.86
N GLN A 385 -2.37 -13.10 5.87
CA GLN A 385 -1.58 -14.29 6.17
C GLN A 385 -2.46 -15.46 6.61
N TYR A 386 -3.49 -15.21 7.42
CA TYR A 386 -4.49 -16.20 7.79
C TYR A 386 -5.23 -16.72 6.55
N ASN A 387 -5.65 -15.85 5.66
CA ASN A 387 -6.32 -16.23 4.41
C ASN A 387 -5.40 -17.04 3.49
N TRP A 388 -4.11 -16.76 3.45
CA TRP A 388 -3.16 -17.62 2.73
C TRP A 388 -3.06 -18.99 3.35
N SER A 389 -2.99 -19.09 4.67
CA SER A 389 -2.98 -20.37 5.36
C SER A 389 -4.26 -21.16 5.07
N GLY A 390 -5.43 -20.55 5.24
CA GLY A 390 -6.72 -21.20 4.96
C GLY A 390 -6.93 -21.60 3.50
N ALA A 391 -6.40 -20.81 2.56
CA ALA A 391 -6.56 -21.10 1.13
C ALA A 391 -5.61 -22.18 0.61
N TYR A 392 -4.36 -22.23 1.10
CA TYR A 392 -3.30 -23.04 0.49
C TYR A 392 -2.89 -24.26 1.29
N GLN A 393 -3.56 -24.58 2.39
CA GLN A 393 -3.26 -25.74 3.24
C GLN A 393 -3.18 -27.04 2.44
N ASP A 394 -4.11 -27.26 1.50
CA ASP A 394 -4.16 -28.43 0.60
C ASP A 394 -3.64 -28.10 -0.81
N GLY A 395 -2.82 -27.09 -0.94
CA GLY A 395 -2.15 -26.70 -2.17
C GLY A 395 -2.97 -25.79 -3.08
N TRP A 396 -2.29 -25.22 -4.08
CA TRP A 396 -2.88 -24.24 -5.00
C TRP A 396 -4.02 -24.82 -5.84
N ILE A 397 -3.91 -26.07 -6.31
CA ILE A 397 -4.95 -26.69 -7.13
C ILE A 397 -6.26 -26.82 -6.34
N ASN A 398 -6.20 -27.24 -5.08
CA ASN A 398 -7.38 -27.32 -4.24
C ASN A 398 -7.99 -25.94 -3.99
N SER A 399 -7.18 -24.91 -3.76
CA SER A 399 -7.69 -23.55 -3.50
C SER A 399 -8.54 -22.98 -4.64
N VAL A 400 -8.29 -23.41 -5.89
CA VAL A 400 -8.98 -22.89 -7.08
C VAL A 400 -10.13 -23.80 -7.53
N PHE A 401 -9.91 -25.12 -7.57
CA PHE A 401 -10.85 -26.06 -8.20
C PHE A 401 -11.62 -26.92 -7.21
N GLY A 402 -10.97 -27.43 -6.15
CA GLY A 402 -11.62 -28.32 -5.18
C GLY A 402 -12.31 -27.56 -4.04
N GLN A 403 -11.67 -26.54 -3.56
CA GLN A 403 -12.07 -25.69 -2.42
C GLN A 403 -12.45 -26.49 -1.15
N GLN A 404 -11.98 -27.74 -1.07
CA GLN A 404 -12.23 -28.58 0.08
C GLN A 404 -11.41 -28.11 1.28
N GLY A 405 -12.07 -27.80 2.40
CA GLY A 405 -11.42 -27.29 3.61
C GLY A 405 -10.89 -25.86 3.49
N VAL A 406 -11.10 -25.17 2.37
CA VAL A 406 -10.67 -23.77 2.18
C VAL A 406 -11.54 -22.87 3.05
N VAL A 407 -10.87 -22.09 3.89
CA VAL A 407 -11.48 -21.09 4.76
C VAL A 407 -10.88 -19.72 4.53
N GLN A 408 -11.66 -18.69 4.84
CA GLN A 408 -11.25 -17.30 4.76
C GLN A 408 -11.95 -16.47 5.85
N THR A 409 -11.39 -15.32 6.14
CA THR A 409 -12.00 -14.36 7.05
C THR A 409 -13.29 -13.80 6.45
N THR A 410 -14.26 -13.44 7.27
CA THR A 410 -15.50 -12.80 6.81
C THR A 410 -15.18 -11.43 6.22
N PRO A 411 -15.74 -11.08 5.05
CA PRO A 411 -15.62 -9.73 4.51
C PRO A 411 -16.41 -8.73 5.37
N GLY A 412 -15.91 -7.51 5.49
CA GLY A 412 -16.66 -6.43 6.09
C GLY A 412 -17.91 -6.06 5.27
N GLY A 413 -18.92 -5.50 5.93
CA GLY A 413 -20.06 -4.86 5.25
C GLY A 413 -19.63 -3.59 4.49
N GLU A 414 -20.55 -2.97 3.74
CA GLU A 414 -20.29 -1.69 3.07
C GLU A 414 -19.80 -0.64 4.08
N GLY A 415 -18.55 -0.18 3.93
CA GLY A 415 -17.96 0.83 4.78
C GLY A 415 -17.44 0.33 6.14
N GLN A 416 -17.47 -0.97 6.41
CA GLN A 416 -16.98 -1.56 7.65
C GLN A 416 -15.76 -2.45 7.38
N LEU A 417 -14.81 -2.43 8.32
CA LEU A 417 -13.73 -3.39 8.34
C LEU A 417 -14.31 -4.77 8.75
N GLY A 418 -13.87 -5.83 8.10
CA GLY A 418 -14.30 -7.21 8.42
C GLY A 418 -13.69 -7.76 9.70
N TYR A 419 -13.20 -6.91 10.59
CA TYR A 419 -12.53 -7.31 11.82
C TYR A 419 -12.69 -6.26 12.92
N ASN A 420 -12.47 -6.68 14.16
CA ASN A 420 -12.45 -5.82 15.32
C ASN A 420 -11.28 -6.19 16.24
N TYR A 421 -11.14 -5.49 17.35
CA TYR A 421 -10.05 -5.67 18.28
C TYR A 421 -10.56 -6.02 19.69
N ILE A 422 -9.76 -6.81 20.40
CA ILE A 422 -9.96 -7.11 21.81
C ILE A 422 -8.60 -7.05 22.51
N VAL A 423 -8.59 -6.68 23.80
CA VAL A 423 -7.42 -6.80 24.64
C VAL A 423 -7.45 -8.18 25.31
N LYS A 424 -6.35 -8.91 25.22
CA LYS A 424 -6.15 -10.21 25.87
C LYS A 424 -4.70 -10.34 26.29
N ASP A 425 -4.46 -10.67 27.56
CA ASP A 425 -3.11 -10.88 28.12
C ASP A 425 -2.19 -9.66 27.91
N ASP A 426 -2.72 -8.46 28.14
CA ASP A 426 -2.03 -7.17 27.99
C ASP A 426 -1.60 -6.80 26.54
N ASP A 427 -2.10 -7.52 25.55
CA ASP A 427 -1.85 -7.27 24.11
C ASP A 427 -3.15 -6.95 23.36
N VAL A 428 -3.03 -6.24 22.26
CA VAL A 428 -4.14 -6.03 21.33
C VAL A 428 -4.20 -7.17 20.32
N TRP A 429 -5.34 -7.84 20.28
CA TRP A 429 -5.64 -8.91 19.34
C TRP A 429 -6.66 -8.45 18.31
N VAL A 430 -6.40 -8.71 17.03
CA VAL A 430 -7.43 -8.59 15.99
C VAL A 430 -8.25 -9.87 15.96
N TYR A 431 -9.58 -9.73 15.84
CA TYR A 431 -10.47 -10.87 15.68
C TYR A 431 -11.45 -10.70 14.52
N THR A 432 -11.82 -11.81 13.90
CA THR A 432 -12.78 -11.83 12.80
C THR A 432 -13.45 -13.20 12.71
N GLY A 433 -14.66 -13.23 12.13
CA GLY A 433 -15.30 -14.47 11.74
C GLY A 433 -14.52 -15.19 10.64
N VAL A 434 -14.64 -16.50 10.60
CA VAL A 434 -14.07 -17.37 9.57
C VAL A 434 -15.19 -18.11 8.88
N THR A 435 -15.23 -18.06 7.55
CA THR A 435 -16.22 -18.73 6.71
C THR A 435 -15.53 -19.70 5.75
N SER A 436 -16.26 -20.69 5.27
CA SER A 436 -15.82 -21.50 4.14
C SER A 436 -15.82 -20.67 2.86
N ALA A 437 -14.94 -20.98 1.91
CA ALA A 437 -14.90 -20.32 0.60
C ALA A 437 -16.23 -20.36 -0.17
N THR A 438 -17.13 -21.27 0.17
CA THR A 438 -18.44 -21.47 -0.46
C THR A 438 -19.64 -21.04 0.40
N ALA A 439 -19.42 -20.58 1.66
CA ALA A 439 -20.49 -20.24 2.60
C ALA A 439 -20.57 -18.73 2.81
N ASP A 440 -21.64 -18.12 2.33
CA ASP A 440 -21.82 -16.66 2.34
C ASP A 440 -22.53 -16.11 3.59
N SER A 441 -23.17 -16.95 4.39
CA SER A 441 -24.08 -16.52 5.46
C SER A 441 -23.78 -17.08 6.85
N SER A 442 -22.83 -18.00 6.98
CA SER A 442 -22.48 -18.62 8.26
C SER A 442 -20.96 -18.70 8.47
N ILE A 443 -20.54 -18.51 9.71
CA ILE A 443 -19.15 -18.72 10.13
C ILE A 443 -18.96 -20.16 10.62
N VAL A 444 -17.79 -20.72 10.37
CA VAL A 444 -17.33 -22.01 10.92
C VAL A 444 -16.60 -21.85 12.23
N GLY A 445 -16.19 -20.64 12.54
CA GLY A 445 -15.48 -20.24 13.74
C GLY A 445 -15.05 -18.79 13.68
N PHE A 446 -14.19 -18.41 14.58
CA PHE A 446 -13.52 -17.12 14.55
C PHE A 446 -12.03 -17.30 14.90
N VAL A 447 -11.24 -16.33 14.48
CA VAL A 447 -9.79 -16.28 14.71
C VAL A 447 -9.44 -15.03 15.50
N LEU A 448 -8.55 -15.19 16.48
CA LEU A 448 -7.86 -14.12 17.18
C LEU A 448 -6.39 -14.15 16.80
N ILE A 449 -5.81 -13.01 16.47
CA ILE A 449 -4.41 -12.89 16.12
C ILE A 449 -3.79 -11.72 16.87
N ASN A 450 -2.73 -12.00 17.63
CA ASN A 450 -1.98 -11.01 18.40
C ASN A 450 -1.20 -10.07 17.47
N GLN A 451 -1.39 -8.76 17.60
CA GLN A 451 -0.73 -7.78 16.73
C GLN A 451 0.75 -7.53 17.09
N ARG A 452 1.21 -7.91 18.27
CA ARG A 452 2.61 -7.79 18.66
C ARG A 452 3.44 -9.01 18.26
N THR A 453 2.90 -10.23 18.45
CA THR A 453 3.64 -11.49 18.30
C THR A 453 3.28 -12.29 17.05
N ALA A 454 2.16 -11.97 16.39
CA ALA A 454 1.52 -12.79 15.35
C ALA A 454 1.07 -14.17 15.84
N GLU A 455 0.90 -14.39 17.15
CA GLU A 455 0.26 -15.60 17.69
C GLU A 455 -1.19 -15.66 17.19
N SER A 456 -1.63 -16.83 16.70
CA SER A 456 -2.94 -16.98 16.06
C SER A 456 -3.71 -18.16 16.63
N HIS A 457 -4.93 -17.90 17.10
CA HIS A 457 -5.83 -18.88 17.70
C HIS A 457 -7.13 -18.96 16.92
N PHE A 458 -7.51 -20.18 16.53
CA PHE A 458 -8.80 -20.46 15.90
C PHE A 458 -9.72 -21.18 16.87
N TYR A 459 -10.97 -20.72 16.94
CA TYR A 459 -12.01 -21.29 17.78
C TYR A 459 -13.18 -21.77 16.91
N ALA A 460 -13.41 -23.07 16.89
CA ALA A 460 -14.52 -23.66 16.14
C ALA A 460 -15.85 -23.32 16.82
N MET A 461 -16.63 -22.44 16.22
CA MET A 461 -17.93 -22.03 16.70
C MET A 461 -18.82 -21.63 15.52
N ALA A 462 -19.85 -22.41 15.25
CA ALA A 462 -20.80 -22.09 14.19
C ALA A 462 -21.71 -20.91 14.59
N GLY A 463 -21.88 -20.00 13.66
CA GLY A 463 -22.71 -18.81 13.86
C GLY A 463 -23.14 -18.16 12.54
N ALA A 464 -23.85 -17.05 12.63
CA ALA A 464 -24.12 -16.20 11.47
C ALA A 464 -22.94 -15.27 11.19
N THR A 465 -22.69 -14.91 9.93
CA THR A 465 -21.77 -13.81 9.61
C THR A 465 -22.36 -12.49 10.12
N GLU A 466 -21.51 -11.50 10.32
CA GLU A 466 -21.88 -10.14 10.74
C GLU A 466 -22.96 -9.57 9.80
N ALA A 467 -22.73 -9.66 8.50
CA ALA A 467 -23.69 -9.21 7.48
C ALA A 467 -25.04 -9.94 7.57
N SER A 468 -25.05 -11.25 7.86
CA SER A 468 -26.27 -12.04 8.03
C SER A 468 -27.03 -11.65 9.31
N ALA A 469 -26.28 -11.39 10.40
CA ALA A 469 -26.87 -10.95 11.67
C ALA A 469 -27.48 -9.54 11.52
N MET A 470 -26.79 -8.62 10.87
CA MET A 470 -27.26 -7.27 10.57
C MET A 470 -28.53 -7.31 9.69
N ALA A 471 -28.52 -8.09 8.60
CA ALA A 471 -29.68 -8.25 7.74
C ALA A 471 -30.90 -8.84 8.49
N SER A 472 -30.65 -9.75 9.44
CA SER A 472 -31.71 -10.29 10.31
C SER A 472 -32.27 -9.23 11.26
N ALA A 473 -31.41 -8.40 11.85
CA ALA A 473 -31.81 -7.30 12.71
C ALA A 473 -32.61 -6.25 11.93
N GLU A 474 -32.15 -5.85 10.74
CA GLU A 474 -32.87 -4.94 9.84
C GLU A 474 -34.23 -5.50 9.46
N GLY A 475 -34.34 -6.82 9.18
CA GLY A 475 -35.59 -7.50 8.88
C GLY A 475 -36.62 -7.39 10.01
N GLN A 476 -36.19 -7.37 11.27
CA GLN A 476 -37.05 -7.21 12.42
C GLN A 476 -37.56 -5.78 12.63
N VAL A 477 -36.80 -4.78 12.18
CA VAL A 477 -37.17 -3.36 12.35
C VAL A 477 -37.59 -2.68 11.05
N GLN A 478 -37.98 -3.46 10.02
CA GLN A 478 -38.35 -2.98 8.68
C GLN A 478 -39.37 -1.82 8.70
N ASN A 479 -40.30 -1.83 9.64
CA ASN A 479 -41.33 -0.78 9.76
C ASN A 479 -40.78 0.58 10.21
N LEU A 480 -39.55 0.61 10.76
CA LEU A 480 -38.93 1.81 11.29
C LEU A 480 -37.90 2.40 10.32
N ARG A 481 -37.59 1.72 9.20
CA ARG A 481 -36.59 2.11 8.18
C ARG A 481 -35.16 2.36 8.74
N TYR A 482 -34.82 1.70 9.82
CA TYR A 482 -33.42 1.69 10.31
C TYR A 482 -32.59 0.71 9.48
N LYS A 483 -31.32 1.09 9.28
CA LYS A 483 -30.25 0.20 8.82
C LYS A 483 -29.35 -0.12 10.01
N ALA A 484 -28.93 -1.36 10.13
CA ALA A 484 -27.98 -1.82 11.14
C ALA A 484 -26.55 -1.48 10.73
#